data_5b46311b66d205bd91989a9bcad165ce
#
_entry.id   5b46311b66d205bd91989a9bcad165ce
#
_cell.length_a   1.000
_cell.length_b   1.000
_cell.length_c   1.000
_cell.angle_alpha   90.00
_cell.angle_beta   90.00
_cell.angle_gamma   90.00
#
_symmetry.space_group_name_H-M   'P 1'
#
loop_
_entity.id
_entity.type
_entity.pdbx_description
1 polymer ?
#
loop_
_entity_poly.entity_id
_entity_poly.type
_entity_poly.pdbx_seq_one_letter_code
_entity_poly.pdbx_strand_id
1 'polypeptide(L)'
;MPEVIVIGDGPGGLSAALFLAKNQIDVVVFGQDKTAMHYALVRNYLGIPEIHGSELQRIARAQVTELGGKLRADRVESIAPGASEHSWTVTLENGEQLTAPYVILSEGKGPRLAKQLGLHFDEATGIATDRNAKTSLRGVYIVGRSARPGRSQAIISAGDGAAAAIDILSEAKGENFVDWDEPPKS
;
A
#
# COMPACT_ATOMS: atom_id res chain seq x y z
N MET A 1 -12.59 -6.74 12.01
CA MET A 1 -12.44 -5.50 11.20
C MET A 1 -10.98 -5.41 10.81
N PRO A 2 -10.63 -5.02 9.59
CA PRO A 2 -9.22 -4.92 9.20
C PRO A 2 -8.50 -3.87 10.08
N GLU A 3 -7.23 -4.10 10.32
CA GLU A 3 -6.36 -3.14 11.00
C GLU A 3 -5.77 -2.14 9.99
N VAL A 4 -5.57 -2.60 8.74
CA VAL A 4 -5.07 -1.77 7.65
C VAL A 4 -5.89 -2.01 6.39
N ILE A 5 -6.30 -0.91 5.74
CA ILE A 5 -6.91 -0.93 4.42
C ILE A 5 -5.91 -0.36 3.42
N VAL A 6 -5.58 -1.15 2.39
CA VAL A 6 -4.72 -0.73 1.28
C VAL A 6 -5.59 -0.51 0.04
N ILE A 7 -5.45 0.62 -0.63
CA ILE A 7 -6.20 0.95 -1.84
C ILE A 7 -5.25 1.11 -3.01
N GLY A 8 -5.34 0.16 -3.93
CA GLY A 8 -4.45 -0.02 -5.07
C GLY A 8 -3.46 -1.16 -4.86
N ASP A 9 -3.46 -2.09 -5.80
CA ASP A 9 -2.66 -3.32 -5.81
C ASP A 9 -1.44 -3.25 -6.75
N GLY A 10 -0.89 -2.07 -6.95
CA GLY A 10 0.42 -1.92 -7.57
C GLY A 10 1.56 -2.31 -6.62
N PRO A 11 2.83 -2.22 -7.07
CA PRO A 11 3.98 -2.66 -6.26
C PRO A 11 4.07 -2.06 -4.86
N GLY A 12 3.65 -0.79 -4.70
CA GLY A 12 3.63 -0.14 -3.38
C GLY A 12 2.59 -0.73 -2.44
N GLY A 13 1.35 -0.87 -2.92
CA GLY A 13 0.27 -1.43 -2.11
C GLY A 13 0.50 -2.91 -1.76
N LEU A 14 0.94 -3.72 -2.73
CA LEU A 14 1.24 -5.14 -2.49
C LEU A 14 2.44 -5.33 -1.56
N SER A 15 3.49 -4.50 -1.67
CA SER A 15 4.62 -4.55 -0.75
C SER A 15 4.21 -4.22 0.67
N ALA A 16 3.42 -3.16 0.87
CA ALA A 16 2.88 -2.84 2.18
C ALA A 16 2.05 -4.01 2.76
N ALA A 17 1.13 -4.54 1.96
CA ALA A 17 0.29 -5.66 2.37
C ALA A 17 1.10 -6.93 2.71
N LEU A 18 2.17 -7.19 1.95
CA LEU A 18 3.07 -8.32 2.20
C LEU A 18 3.71 -8.24 3.59
N PHE A 19 4.33 -7.09 3.92
CA PHE A 19 4.96 -6.89 5.23
C PHE A 19 3.96 -6.95 6.37
N LEU A 20 2.77 -6.37 6.20
CA LEU A 20 1.71 -6.38 7.21
C LEU A 20 1.17 -7.80 7.43
N ALA A 21 0.81 -8.51 6.37
CA ALA A 21 0.28 -9.88 6.45
C ALA A 21 1.31 -10.85 7.06
N LYS A 22 2.59 -10.75 6.65
CA LYS A 22 3.69 -11.52 7.23
C LYS A 22 3.78 -11.36 8.74
N ASN A 23 3.49 -10.17 9.23
CA ASN A 23 3.51 -9.84 10.66
C ASN A 23 2.13 -9.95 11.33
N GLN A 24 1.19 -10.72 10.72
CA GLN A 24 -0.11 -11.08 11.27
C GLN A 24 -1.07 -9.90 11.49
N ILE A 25 -0.87 -8.79 10.80
CA ILE A 25 -1.81 -7.68 10.75
C ILE A 25 -2.97 -8.02 9.79
N ASP A 26 -4.21 -7.85 10.22
CA ASP A 26 -5.38 -8.05 9.36
C ASP A 26 -5.45 -6.94 8.29
N VAL A 27 -4.94 -7.23 7.10
CA VAL A 27 -4.87 -6.32 5.97
C VAL A 27 -5.81 -6.72 4.84
N VAL A 28 -6.56 -5.74 4.32
CA VAL A 28 -7.36 -5.89 3.10
C VAL A 28 -6.84 -4.93 2.03
N VAL A 29 -6.66 -5.46 0.82
CA VAL A 29 -6.21 -4.71 -0.36
C VAL A 29 -7.37 -4.62 -1.34
N PHE A 30 -7.79 -3.41 -1.68
CA PHE A 30 -8.73 -3.15 -2.76
C PHE A 30 -7.98 -2.85 -4.05
N GLY A 31 -8.07 -3.75 -5.04
CA GLY A 31 -7.39 -3.59 -6.31
C GLY A 31 -7.98 -4.48 -7.40
N GLN A 32 -8.16 -3.91 -8.59
CA GLN A 32 -8.78 -4.59 -9.73
C GLN A 32 -7.74 -5.21 -10.68
N ASP A 33 -6.50 -5.33 -10.24
CA ASP A 33 -5.37 -5.78 -11.08
C ASP A 33 -5.19 -4.94 -12.37
N LYS A 34 -5.49 -3.63 -12.27
CA LYS A 34 -5.35 -2.66 -13.36
C LYS A 34 -4.14 -1.76 -13.10
N THR A 35 -2.97 -2.35 -13.10
CA THR A 35 -1.71 -1.64 -12.83
C THR A 35 -0.90 -1.43 -14.12
N ALA A 36 -0.10 -0.36 -14.14
CA ALA A 36 0.86 -0.11 -15.23
C ALA A 36 1.91 -1.23 -15.37
N MET A 37 2.05 -2.08 -14.36
CA MET A 37 2.97 -3.23 -14.40
C MET A 37 2.66 -4.19 -15.55
N HIS A 38 1.39 -4.35 -15.94
CA HIS A 38 1.00 -5.24 -17.04
C HIS A 38 1.63 -4.88 -18.40
N TYR A 39 2.09 -3.64 -18.55
CA TYR A 39 2.72 -3.13 -19.77
C TYR A 39 4.24 -2.99 -19.65
N ALA A 40 4.83 -3.44 -18.54
CA ALA A 40 6.24 -3.27 -18.27
C ALA A 40 7.05 -4.54 -18.53
N LEU A 41 8.24 -4.38 -19.11
CA LEU A 41 9.32 -5.34 -18.98
C LEU A 41 10.29 -4.79 -17.94
N VAL A 42 10.39 -5.47 -16.81
CA VAL A 42 11.17 -5.02 -15.66
C VAL A 42 12.59 -5.58 -15.76
N ARG A 43 13.58 -4.68 -15.88
CA ARG A 43 15.03 -5.00 -15.94
C ARG A 43 15.84 -4.22 -14.90
N ASN A 44 15.15 -3.52 -14.02
CA ASN A 44 15.73 -2.59 -13.05
C ASN A 44 15.24 -2.86 -11.62
N TYR A 45 14.87 -4.12 -11.33
CA TYR A 45 14.52 -4.56 -9.99
C TYR A 45 15.67 -5.41 -9.44
N LEU A 46 16.37 -4.90 -8.42
CA LEU A 46 17.52 -5.60 -7.84
C LEU A 46 17.16 -7.01 -7.41
N GLY A 47 17.96 -8.00 -7.82
CA GLY A 47 17.72 -9.41 -7.55
C GLY A 47 16.89 -10.13 -8.62
N ILE A 48 16.28 -9.39 -9.56
CA ILE A 48 15.51 -9.94 -10.69
C ILE A 48 16.13 -9.44 -12.00
N PRO A 49 16.88 -10.29 -12.76
CA PRO A 49 17.53 -9.87 -14.00
C PRO A 49 16.55 -9.32 -15.04
N GLU A 50 15.45 -10.04 -15.26
CA GLU A 50 14.36 -9.65 -16.15
C GLU A 50 13.08 -10.38 -15.78
N ILE A 51 11.94 -9.68 -15.80
CA ILE A 51 10.63 -10.28 -15.61
C ILE A 51 9.55 -9.44 -16.31
N HIS A 52 8.54 -10.06 -16.90
CA HIS A 52 7.33 -9.35 -17.28
C HIS A 52 6.62 -8.79 -16.05
N GLY A 53 6.20 -7.53 -16.11
CA GLY A 53 5.55 -6.88 -14.99
C GLY A 53 4.23 -7.54 -14.59
N SER A 54 3.50 -8.17 -15.54
CA SER A 54 2.33 -9.01 -15.24
C SER A 54 2.67 -10.23 -14.41
N GLU A 55 3.83 -10.86 -14.66
CA GLU A 55 4.28 -12.01 -13.86
C GLU A 55 4.74 -11.58 -12.47
N LEU A 56 5.48 -10.46 -12.35
CA LEU A 56 5.83 -9.87 -11.07
C LEU A 56 4.56 -9.54 -10.25
N GLN A 57 3.54 -8.97 -10.90
CA GLN A 57 2.26 -8.66 -10.28
C GLN A 57 1.54 -9.92 -9.78
N ARG A 58 1.50 -10.98 -10.60
CA ARG A 58 0.92 -12.27 -10.23
C ARG A 58 1.61 -12.88 -9.01
N ILE A 59 2.94 -12.90 -8.99
CA ILE A 59 3.74 -13.39 -7.87
C ILE A 59 3.45 -12.58 -6.61
N ALA A 60 3.49 -11.25 -6.69
CA ALA A 60 3.26 -10.38 -5.54
C ALA A 60 1.86 -10.56 -4.93
N ARG A 61 0.83 -10.70 -5.76
CA ARG A 61 -0.54 -10.98 -5.29
C ARG A 61 -0.63 -12.34 -4.60
N ALA A 62 0.01 -13.37 -5.14
CA ALA A 62 0.06 -14.70 -4.53
C ALA A 62 0.76 -14.65 -3.16
N GLN A 63 1.92 -14.01 -3.06
CA GLN A 63 2.64 -13.86 -1.78
C GLN A 63 1.77 -13.20 -0.69
N VAL A 64 1.05 -12.12 -1.02
CA VAL A 64 0.15 -11.45 -0.07
C VAL A 64 -0.95 -12.41 0.41
N THR A 65 -1.56 -13.16 -0.52
CA THR A 65 -2.65 -14.10 -0.20
C THR A 65 -2.17 -15.28 0.63
N GLU A 66 -1.01 -15.85 0.29
CA GLU A 66 -0.39 -16.97 1.02
C GLU A 66 -0.08 -16.62 2.48
N LEU A 67 0.21 -15.36 2.77
CA LEU A 67 0.44 -14.84 4.12
C LEU A 67 -0.83 -14.37 4.83
N GLY A 68 -2.02 -14.57 4.22
CA GLY A 68 -3.31 -14.25 4.82
C GLY A 68 -3.84 -12.86 4.52
N GLY A 69 -3.16 -12.05 3.72
CA GLY A 69 -3.68 -10.79 3.21
C GLY A 69 -4.88 -11.00 2.28
N LYS A 70 -5.90 -10.16 2.40
CA LYS A 70 -7.15 -10.29 1.65
C LYS A 70 -7.12 -9.37 0.43
N LEU A 71 -7.23 -9.92 -0.76
CA LEU A 71 -7.36 -9.15 -2.01
C LEU A 71 -8.83 -9.08 -2.43
N ARG A 72 -9.35 -7.88 -2.62
CA ARG A 72 -10.73 -7.62 -3.06
C ARG A 72 -10.75 -6.76 -4.32
N ALA A 73 -11.58 -7.14 -5.28
CA ALA A 73 -11.75 -6.41 -6.55
C ALA A 73 -12.75 -5.25 -6.47
N ASP A 74 -13.39 -5.06 -5.31
CA ASP A 74 -14.34 -3.98 -5.11
C ASP A 74 -13.66 -2.62 -5.30
N ARG A 75 -14.42 -1.66 -5.80
CA ARG A 75 -13.94 -0.28 -5.98
C ARG A 75 -14.29 0.56 -4.77
N VAL A 76 -13.31 1.30 -4.32
CA VAL A 76 -13.50 2.28 -3.25
C VAL A 76 -14.06 3.56 -3.84
N GLU A 77 -15.20 4.00 -3.31
CA GLU A 77 -15.86 5.24 -3.68
C GLU A 77 -15.30 6.43 -2.91
N SER A 78 -15.20 6.30 -1.58
CA SER A 78 -14.78 7.40 -0.73
C SER A 78 -14.07 6.94 0.54
N ILE A 79 -13.37 7.89 1.17
CA ILE A 79 -12.75 7.75 2.49
C ILE A 79 -13.13 8.96 3.32
N ALA A 80 -13.50 8.74 4.58
CA ALA A 80 -13.84 9.79 5.53
C ALA A 80 -13.30 9.44 6.93
N PRO A 81 -13.14 10.41 7.84
CA PRO A 81 -12.91 10.12 9.25
C PRO A 81 -13.97 9.15 9.79
N GLY A 82 -13.55 8.14 10.54
CA GLY A 82 -14.44 7.18 11.16
C GLY A 82 -15.10 7.71 12.43
N ALA A 83 -16.01 6.91 12.99
CA ALA A 83 -16.73 7.28 14.22
C ALA A 83 -15.83 7.24 15.47
N SER A 84 -14.81 6.38 15.50
CA SER A 84 -13.83 6.35 16.59
C SER A 84 -12.67 7.29 16.28
N GLU A 85 -12.10 7.86 17.34
CA GLU A 85 -10.89 8.68 17.23
C GLU A 85 -9.77 7.89 16.54
N HIS A 86 -9.13 8.52 15.56
CA HIS A 86 -8.02 7.94 14.77
C HIS A 86 -8.42 6.74 13.90
N SER A 87 -9.66 6.67 13.43
CA SER A 87 -10.09 5.68 12.44
C SER A 87 -10.54 6.33 11.13
N TRP A 88 -10.53 5.53 10.06
CA TRP A 88 -10.95 5.91 8.71
C TRP A 88 -12.03 4.95 8.24
N THR A 89 -13.11 5.48 7.72
CA THR A 89 -14.19 4.71 7.07
C THR A 89 -13.99 4.76 5.58
N VAL A 90 -13.83 3.61 4.96
CA VAL A 90 -13.76 3.40 3.51
C VAL A 90 -15.11 2.89 3.05
N THR A 91 -15.74 3.60 2.10
CA THR A 91 -17.01 3.22 1.48
C THR A 91 -16.75 2.67 0.08
N LEU A 92 -17.31 1.50 -0.21
CA LEU A 92 -17.24 0.85 -1.52
C LEU A 92 -18.39 1.30 -2.43
N GLU A 93 -18.26 1.15 -3.75
CA GLU A 93 -19.31 1.48 -4.73
C GLU A 93 -20.63 0.72 -4.49
N ASN A 94 -20.60 -0.44 -3.84
CA ASN A 94 -21.79 -1.21 -3.46
C ASN A 94 -22.45 -0.74 -2.15
N GLY A 95 -21.91 0.30 -1.51
CA GLY A 95 -22.39 0.85 -0.24
C GLY A 95 -21.83 0.16 1.02
N GLU A 96 -21.06 -0.91 0.88
CA GLU A 96 -20.37 -1.54 2.03
C GLU A 96 -19.36 -0.56 2.63
N GLN A 97 -19.27 -0.57 3.96
CA GLN A 97 -18.31 0.26 4.69
C GLN A 97 -17.38 -0.61 5.53
N LEU A 98 -16.10 -0.27 5.48
CA LEU A 98 -15.06 -0.85 6.32
C LEU A 98 -14.38 0.28 7.08
N THR A 99 -13.99 0.01 8.33
CA THR A 99 -13.27 0.97 9.16
C THR A 99 -11.94 0.37 9.60
N ALA A 100 -10.87 1.17 9.56
CA ALA A 100 -9.55 0.79 10.01
C ALA A 100 -8.80 2.01 10.60
N PRO A 101 -7.86 1.81 11.53
CA PRO A 101 -6.99 2.88 12.01
C PRO A 101 -5.99 3.36 10.96
N TYR A 102 -5.64 2.52 10.00
CA TYR A 102 -4.64 2.84 8.97
C TYR A 102 -5.18 2.64 7.57
N VAL A 103 -4.88 3.59 6.67
CA VAL A 103 -5.18 3.52 5.24
C VAL A 103 -3.92 3.83 4.44
N ILE A 104 -3.57 2.95 3.50
CA ILE A 104 -2.46 3.14 2.57
C ILE A 104 -3.03 3.34 1.17
N LEU A 105 -2.75 4.49 0.57
CA LEU A 105 -3.20 4.84 -0.78
C LEU A 105 -2.09 4.60 -1.79
N SER A 106 -2.32 3.68 -2.71
CA SER A 106 -1.46 3.33 -3.84
C SER A 106 -2.20 3.56 -5.17
N GLU A 107 -2.82 4.74 -5.33
CA GLU A 107 -3.77 5.08 -6.40
C GLU A 107 -3.12 5.26 -7.79
N GLY A 108 -1.80 5.23 -7.87
CA GLY A 108 -1.08 5.38 -9.13
C GLY A 108 -1.08 6.81 -9.65
N LYS A 109 -1.53 7.04 -10.91
CA LYS A 109 -1.40 8.33 -11.60
C LYS A 109 -2.43 9.37 -11.17
N GLY A 110 -3.59 8.94 -10.70
CA GLY A 110 -4.72 9.83 -10.38
C GLY A 110 -5.16 9.69 -8.92
N PRO A 111 -4.53 10.40 -7.97
CA PRO A 111 -4.81 10.26 -6.54
C PRO A 111 -6.14 10.92 -6.15
N ARG A 112 -7.25 10.31 -6.54
CA ARG A 112 -8.60 10.83 -6.33
C ARG A 112 -8.99 10.84 -4.85
N LEU A 113 -8.75 9.74 -4.17
CA LEU A 113 -9.11 9.58 -2.75
C LEU A 113 -8.23 10.45 -1.85
N ALA A 114 -6.94 10.53 -2.16
CA ALA A 114 -6.04 11.43 -1.45
C ALA A 114 -6.48 12.90 -1.57
N LYS A 115 -6.90 13.32 -2.77
CA LYS A 115 -7.48 14.67 -2.99
C LYS A 115 -8.80 14.88 -2.24
N GLN A 116 -9.66 13.87 -2.15
CA GLN A 116 -10.88 13.90 -1.36
C GLN A 116 -10.59 14.16 0.14
N LEU A 117 -9.48 13.60 0.64
CA LEU A 117 -9.01 13.83 2.02
C LEU A 117 -8.36 15.22 2.21
N GLY A 118 -8.33 16.07 1.19
CA GLY A 118 -7.74 17.41 1.24
C GLY A 118 -6.21 17.41 1.08
N LEU A 119 -5.59 16.28 0.73
CA LEU A 119 -4.16 16.23 0.46
C LEU A 119 -3.84 16.88 -0.89
N HIS A 120 -2.91 17.83 -0.87
CA HIS A 120 -2.47 18.51 -2.09
C HIS A 120 -1.62 17.60 -2.95
N PHE A 121 -1.97 17.49 -4.23
CA PHE A 121 -1.17 16.76 -5.23
C PHE A 121 -0.58 17.73 -6.24
N ASP A 122 0.72 17.71 -6.34
CA ASP A 122 1.50 18.41 -7.36
C ASP A 122 1.99 17.41 -8.41
N GLU A 123 1.88 17.72 -9.70
CA GLU A 123 2.22 16.80 -10.79
C GLU A 123 3.72 16.48 -10.89
N ALA A 124 4.57 17.37 -10.41
CA ALA A 124 6.03 17.19 -10.43
C ALA A 124 6.55 16.50 -9.17
N THR A 125 6.02 16.87 -7.99
CA THR A 125 6.55 16.39 -6.69
C THR A 125 5.69 15.34 -6.01
N GLY A 126 4.42 15.23 -6.39
CA GLY A 126 3.46 14.30 -5.79
C GLY A 126 2.78 14.85 -4.54
N ILE A 127 2.23 13.95 -3.74
CA ILE A 127 1.67 14.26 -2.42
C ILE A 127 2.82 14.22 -1.42
N ALA A 128 2.92 15.27 -0.59
CA ALA A 128 3.96 15.37 0.44
C ALA A 128 3.82 14.25 1.47
N THR A 129 4.90 13.51 1.68
CA THR A 129 5.03 12.46 2.69
C THR A 129 6.40 12.57 3.36
N ASP A 130 6.50 12.02 4.56
CA ASP A 130 7.81 11.80 5.17
C ASP A 130 8.55 10.59 4.54
N ARG A 131 9.70 10.23 5.13
CA ARG A 131 10.49 9.07 4.64
C ARG A 131 9.79 7.73 4.81
N ASN A 132 8.78 7.64 5.67
CA ASN A 132 7.99 6.45 5.96
C ASN A 132 6.67 6.44 5.17
N ALA A 133 6.54 7.31 4.17
CA ALA A 133 5.34 7.50 3.35
C ALA A 133 4.11 8.03 4.13
N LYS A 134 4.29 8.52 5.36
CA LYS A 134 3.23 9.09 6.19
C LYS A 134 2.86 10.50 5.70
N THR A 135 1.57 10.81 5.68
CA THR A 135 1.06 12.14 5.35
C THR A 135 0.87 13.01 6.60
N SER A 136 0.37 14.23 6.42
CA SER A 136 -0.06 15.07 7.52
C SER A 136 -1.32 14.56 8.25
N LEU A 137 -2.05 13.62 7.65
CA LEU A 137 -3.23 12.98 8.25
C LEU A 137 -2.79 11.72 9.00
N ARG A 138 -3.10 11.67 10.29
CA ARG A 138 -2.74 10.51 11.11
C ARG A 138 -3.35 9.22 10.55
N GLY A 139 -2.55 8.17 10.44
CA GLY A 139 -2.97 6.87 9.94
C GLY A 139 -3.16 6.80 8.40
N VAL A 140 -2.83 7.87 7.66
CA VAL A 140 -2.91 7.89 6.19
C VAL A 140 -1.51 7.94 5.58
N TYR A 141 -1.23 6.97 4.71
CA TYR A 141 0.03 6.80 3.99
C TYR A 141 -0.21 6.88 2.48
N ILE A 142 0.75 7.45 1.76
CA ILE A 142 0.72 7.52 0.29
C ILE A 142 1.97 6.86 -0.25
N VAL A 143 1.81 5.86 -1.11
CA VAL A 143 2.95 5.10 -1.66
C VAL A 143 2.97 5.10 -3.19
N GLY A 144 4.15 4.93 -3.75
CA GLY A 144 4.35 4.79 -5.17
C GLY A 144 4.13 6.10 -5.96
N ARG A 145 3.46 6.00 -7.12
CA ARG A 145 3.41 7.10 -8.08
C ARG A 145 2.74 8.38 -7.56
N SER A 146 1.74 8.25 -6.70
CA SER A 146 1.06 9.40 -6.10
C SER A 146 1.96 10.21 -5.19
N ALA A 147 2.92 9.57 -4.51
CA ALA A 147 3.94 10.24 -3.71
C ALA A 147 5.15 10.71 -4.56
N ARG A 148 5.48 9.98 -5.65
CA ARG A 148 6.70 10.23 -6.45
C ARG A 148 6.44 10.12 -7.95
N PRO A 149 5.68 11.04 -8.58
CA PRO A 149 5.23 10.89 -9.98
C PRO A 149 6.37 10.73 -10.97
N GLY A 150 7.47 11.43 -10.81
CA GLY A 150 8.64 11.35 -11.70
C GLY A 150 9.61 10.20 -11.39
N ARG A 151 9.41 9.45 -10.30
CA ARG A 151 10.37 8.44 -9.80
C ARG A 151 9.69 7.13 -9.38
N SER A 152 8.54 6.83 -9.93
CA SER A 152 7.70 5.68 -9.57
C SER A 152 8.16 4.37 -10.24
N GLN A 153 9.41 3.99 -10.05
CA GLN A 153 9.89 2.67 -10.44
C GLN A 153 9.29 1.59 -9.52
N ALA A 154 9.14 0.36 -10.02
CA ALA A 154 8.54 -0.73 -9.25
C ALA A 154 9.25 -0.95 -7.90
N ILE A 155 10.59 -0.95 -7.90
CA ILE A 155 11.42 -1.12 -6.70
C ILE A 155 11.27 0.06 -5.73
N ILE A 156 11.17 1.29 -6.22
CA ILE A 156 10.96 2.48 -5.36
C ILE A 156 9.57 2.42 -4.74
N SER A 157 8.55 2.10 -5.54
CA SER A 157 7.17 1.98 -5.05
C SER A 157 7.05 0.85 -4.01
N ALA A 158 7.70 -0.29 -4.24
CA ALA A 158 7.75 -1.38 -3.27
C ALA A 158 8.45 -0.96 -1.98
N GLY A 159 9.56 -0.22 -2.08
CA GLY A 159 10.26 0.35 -0.93
C GLY A 159 9.40 1.33 -0.11
N ASP A 160 8.65 2.21 -0.77
CA ASP A 160 7.69 3.11 -0.09
C ASP A 160 6.63 2.30 0.67
N GLY A 161 6.10 1.23 0.05
CA GLY A 161 5.13 0.33 0.70
C GLY A 161 5.70 -0.39 1.92
N ALA A 162 6.92 -0.91 1.81
CA ALA A 162 7.63 -1.54 2.92
C ALA A 162 7.87 -0.55 4.07
N ALA A 163 8.30 0.69 3.76
CA ALA A 163 8.53 1.72 4.75
C ALA A 163 7.24 2.09 5.51
N ALA A 164 6.11 2.24 4.79
CA ALA A 164 4.81 2.48 5.39
C ALA A 164 4.38 1.34 6.34
N ALA A 165 4.57 0.09 5.91
CA ALA A 165 4.23 -1.08 6.72
C ALA A 165 5.08 -1.17 8.00
N ILE A 166 6.38 -0.94 7.91
CA ILE A 166 7.29 -0.94 9.07
C ILE A 166 6.93 0.18 10.05
N ASP A 167 6.55 1.36 9.57
CA ASP A 167 6.09 2.46 10.43
C ASP A 167 4.80 2.09 11.18
N ILE A 168 3.82 1.50 10.48
CA ILE A 168 2.58 1.01 11.10
C ILE A 168 2.87 -0.07 12.14
N LEU A 169 3.73 -1.03 11.83
CA LEU A 169 4.15 -2.09 12.76
C LEU A 169 4.85 -1.52 13.99
N SER A 170 5.69 -0.49 13.81
CA SER A 170 6.35 0.20 14.91
C SER A 170 5.35 0.93 15.80
N GLU A 171 4.37 1.65 15.21
CA GLU A 171 3.30 2.30 15.99
C GLU A 171 2.44 1.27 16.75
N ALA A 172 2.06 0.17 16.12
CA ALA A 172 1.24 -0.87 16.73
C ALA A 172 1.94 -1.57 17.91
N LYS A 173 3.27 -1.74 17.82
CA LYS A 173 4.10 -2.35 18.88
C LYS A 173 4.59 -1.35 19.93
N GLY A 174 4.51 -0.04 19.66
CA GLY A 174 5.03 1.01 20.54
C GLY A 174 6.57 1.08 20.61
N GLU A 175 7.27 0.46 19.67
CA GLU A 175 8.73 0.43 19.57
C GLU A 175 9.20 0.35 18.11
N ASN A 176 10.46 0.66 17.85
CA ASN A 176 11.04 0.49 16.50
C ASN A 176 11.02 -0.98 16.11
N PHE A 177 10.23 -1.31 15.11
CA PHE A 177 10.12 -2.66 14.58
C PHE A 177 11.14 -2.90 13.47
N VAL A 178 11.82 -4.05 13.53
CA VAL A 178 12.71 -4.54 12.48
C VAL A 178 12.19 -5.90 12.01
N ASP A 179 11.84 -5.98 10.72
CA ASP A 179 11.40 -7.22 10.11
C ASP A 179 12.62 -8.04 9.66
N TRP A 180 13.06 -8.96 10.50
CA TRP A 180 14.22 -9.79 10.26
C TRP A 180 13.92 -11.25 10.52
N ASP A 181 14.16 -12.10 9.50
CA ASP A 181 14.07 -13.55 9.63
C ASP A 181 15.47 -14.16 9.67
N GLU A 182 15.71 -15.05 10.62
CA GLU A 182 16.92 -15.86 10.63
C GLU A 182 16.73 -17.10 9.74
N PRO A 183 17.77 -17.53 8.99
CA PRO A 183 17.70 -18.79 8.27
C PRO A 183 17.49 -19.95 9.25
N PRO A 184 16.84 -21.05 8.81
CA PRO A 184 16.74 -22.26 9.63
C PRO A 184 18.14 -22.70 10.11
N LYS A 185 18.26 -23.03 11.40
CA LYS A 185 19.51 -23.63 11.91
C LYS A 185 19.69 -24.99 11.24
N SER A 186 20.77 -25.13 10.50
CA SER A 186 21.21 -26.40 9.85
C SER A 186 21.50 -27.49 10.88
#